data_56b0eaf6e029d160b924b59c94297156
#
_entry.id   56b0eaf6e029d160b924b59c94297156
#
_cell.length_a   1.000
_cell.length_b   1.000
_cell.length_c   1.000
_cell.angle_alpha   90.00
_cell.angle_beta   90.00
_cell.angle_gamma   90.00
#
_symmetry.space_group_name_H-M   'P 1'
#
loop_
_entity.id
_entity.type
_entity.pdbx_description
1 polymer ?
#
loop_
_entity_poly.entity_id
_entity_poly.type
_entity_poly.pdbx_seq_one_letter_code
_entity_poly.pdbx_strand_id
1 'polypeptide(L)'
;KEYGTARFENPKQVNKILADKDENFNRILSQNVKMSLDFRRLKLNGNILICGGSGAGKTFYEVKPNLMQMPHNCSFICTDPKGEILRSCGQMLKDNGYNVKVINLLEMDKSDCYNPFSYIREETDVVKLITNLISNTTPKGSTPSDPFWEKAEGLFLQAIFYYVWLEVQPAKRNFETVLKLLGEAEVKEPGKASKLDVRMKFLEESSPLGANHPAVKQYNNCLLYTSP
;
A
#
# COMPACT_ATOMS: atom_id res chain seq x y z
N LYS A 1 -43.44 4.11 14.31
CA LYS A 1 -42.45 4.00 15.42
C LYS A 1 -41.31 4.97 15.12
N GLU A 2 -41.27 6.02 15.90
CA GLU A 2 -40.42 7.18 15.65
C GLU A 2 -38.89 6.86 15.74
N TYR A 3 -38.52 5.84 16.51
CA TYR A 3 -37.11 5.46 16.75
C TYR A 3 -36.72 4.09 16.19
N GLY A 4 -37.47 3.54 15.23
CA GLY A 4 -37.21 2.27 14.62
C GLY A 4 -37.72 1.07 15.40
N THR A 5 -37.24 -0.13 15.05
CA THR A 5 -37.67 -1.42 15.59
C THR A 5 -36.53 -2.22 16.22
N ALA A 6 -35.39 -1.60 16.45
CA ALA A 6 -34.22 -2.25 17.06
C ALA A 6 -34.54 -2.72 18.50
N ARG A 7 -34.12 -3.94 18.82
CA ARG A 7 -34.28 -4.55 20.14
C ARG A 7 -33.12 -5.51 20.43
N PHE A 8 -32.87 -5.78 21.68
CA PHE A 8 -32.00 -6.89 22.08
C PHE A 8 -32.63 -8.23 21.70
N GLU A 9 -31.83 -9.14 21.19
CA GLU A 9 -32.25 -10.47 20.81
C GLU A 9 -31.39 -11.53 21.50
N ASN A 10 -31.91 -12.75 21.63
CA ASN A 10 -31.16 -13.86 22.20
C ASN A 10 -29.95 -14.22 21.35
N PRO A 11 -28.73 -14.33 21.92
CA PRO A 11 -27.51 -14.68 21.19
C PRO A 11 -27.63 -15.92 20.30
N LYS A 12 -28.39 -16.95 20.74
CA LYS A 12 -28.64 -18.15 19.94
C LYS A 12 -29.42 -17.86 18.65
N GLN A 13 -30.35 -16.89 18.70
CA GLN A 13 -31.09 -16.47 17.50
C GLN A 13 -30.25 -15.62 16.59
N VAL A 14 -29.43 -14.72 17.16
CA VAL A 14 -28.49 -13.91 16.42
C VAL A 14 -27.50 -14.79 15.68
N ASN A 15 -26.92 -15.80 16.34
CA ASN A 15 -25.94 -16.69 15.73
C ASN A 15 -26.54 -17.56 14.59
N LYS A 16 -27.82 -17.92 14.65
CA LYS A 16 -28.48 -18.62 13.52
C LYS A 16 -28.45 -17.79 12.23
N ILE A 17 -28.45 -16.47 12.35
CA ILE A 17 -28.43 -15.54 11.21
C ILE A 17 -26.99 -15.17 10.83
N LEU A 18 -26.18 -14.80 11.82
CA LEU A 18 -24.87 -14.19 11.59
C LEU A 18 -23.73 -15.20 11.51
N ALA A 19 -23.75 -16.26 12.33
CA ALA A 19 -22.62 -17.17 12.41
C ALA A 19 -22.49 -18.08 11.18
N ASP A 20 -21.26 -18.48 10.89
CA ASP A 20 -20.96 -19.53 9.94
C ASP A 20 -21.10 -20.90 10.61
N LYS A 21 -21.35 -21.94 9.78
CA LYS A 21 -21.36 -23.33 10.23
C LYS A 21 -19.97 -23.82 10.60
N ASP A 22 -18.95 -23.36 9.88
CA ASP A 22 -17.58 -23.55 10.25
C ASP A 22 -17.22 -22.59 11.40
N GLU A 23 -16.94 -23.15 12.57
CA GLU A 23 -16.65 -22.36 13.75
C GLU A 23 -15.43 -21.45 13.58
N ASN A 24 -14.43 -21.88 12.81
CA ASN A 24 -13.21 -21.12 12.56
C ASN A 24 -13.44 -19.99 11.53
N PHE A 25 -14.50 -20.06 10.74
CA PHE A 25 -14.82 -19.03 9.73
C PHE A 25 -15.74 -17.94 10.28
N ASN A 26 -15.52 -17.58 11.54
CA ASN A 26 -16.29 -16.57 12.25
C ASN A 26 -15.41 -15.53 12.91
N ARG A 27 -15.89 -14.31 12.95
CA ARG A 27 -15.39 -13.26 13.83
C ARG A 27 -16.13 -13.33 15.17
N ILE A 28 -15.38 -13.27 16.26
CA ILE A 28 -15.93 -13.19 17.62
C ILE A 28 -16.33 -11.72 17.85
N LEU A 29 -17.61 -11.48 18.14
CA LEU A 29 -18.12 -10.17 18.50
C LEU A 29 -18.30 -10.02 20.02
N SER A 30 -18.54 -11.13 20.70
CA SER A 30 -18.61 -11.23 22.16
C SER A 30 -18.47 -12.70 22.56
N GLN A 31 -18.44 -12.98 23.86
CA GLN A 31 -18.39 -14.33 24.37
C GLN A 31 -19.46 -15.26 23.76
N ASN A 32 -20.63 -14.74 23.41
CA ASN A 32 -21.79 -15.53 22.98
C ASN A 32 -22.23 -15.21 21.53
N VAL A 33 -21.60 -14.26 20.84
CA VAL A 33 -22.05 -13.83 19.50
C VAL A 33 -20.87 -13.88 18.54
N LYS A 34 -21.09 -14.58 17.42
CA LYS A 34 -20.14 -14.72 16.32
C LYS A 34 -20.75 -14.16 15.02
N MET A 35 -19.92 -13.77 14.10
CA MET A 35 -20.33 -13.31 12.77
C MET A 35 -19.44 -13.95 11.71
N SER A 36 -20.04 -14.55 10.69
CA SER A 36 -19.32 -15.15 9.56
C SER A 36 -18.39 -14.14 8.88
N LEU A 37 -17.24 -14.59 8.44
CA LEU A 37 -16.33 -13.84 7.59
C LEU A 37 -16.81 -13.77 6.12
N ASP A 38 -17.84 -14.50 5.74
CA ASP A 38 -18.50 -14.40 4.44
C ASP A 38 -19.55 -13.27 4.45
N PHE A 39 -19.05 -12.05 4.28
CA PHE A 39 -19.90 -10.85 4.21
C PHE A 39 -20.81 -10.83 2.98
N ARG A 40 -20.46 -11.56 1.91
CA ARG A 40 -21.31 -11.68 0.71
C ARG A 40 -22.56 -12.49 1.02
N ARG A 41 -22.42 -13.59 1.75
CA ARG A 41 -23.55 -14.41 2.24
C ARG A 41 -24.43 -13.61 3.18
N LEU A 42 -23.83 -12.88 4.11
CA LEU A 42 -24.56 -12.09 5.09
C LEU A 42 -25.23 -10.85 4.48
N LYS A 43 -24.75 -10.35 3.36
CA LYS A 43 -25.14 -9.06 2.76
C LYS A 43 -25.05 -7.90 3.76
N LEU A 44 -24.08 -7.98 4.67
CA LEU A 44 -23.80 -6.99 5.70
C LEU A 44 -22.41 -6.40 5.51
N ASN A 45 -22.23 -5.19 5.99
CA ASN A 45 -20.90 -4.58 6.10
C ASN A 45 -20.15 -5.20 7.28
N GLY A 46 -18.91 -5.64 7.03
CA GLY A 46 -18.03 -6.24 8.04
C GLY A 46 -17.30 -5.24 8.94
N ASN A 47 -17.55 -3.94 8.80
CA ASN A 47 -16.92 -2.93 9.64
C ASN A 47 -17.51 -2.98 11.06
N ILE A 48 -16.62 -2.96 12.06
CA ILE A 48 -17.00 -3.01 13.48
C ILE A 48 -16.30 -1.86 14.21
N LEU A 49 -17.07 -1.11 14.96
CA LEU A 49 -16.58 -0.08 15.85
C LEU A 49 -16.63 -0.59 17.29
N ILE A 50 -15.46 -0.66 17.95
CA ILE A 50 -15.34 -1.09 19.33
C ILE A 50 -14.97 0.13 20.20
N CYS A 51 -15.90 0.54 21.06
CA CYS A 51 -15.73 1.66 21.95
C CYS A 51 -15.32 1.21 23.35
N GLY A 52 -14.33 1.88 23.92
CA GLY A 52 -13.87 1.61 25.28
C GLY A 52 -12.70 2.51 25.67
N GLY A 53 -12.61 2.88 26.93
CA GLY A 53 -11.49 3.67 27.46
C GLY A 53 -10.15 2.93 27.42
N SER A 54 -9.09 3.60 27.84
CA SER A 54 -7.80 2.95 28.04
C SER A 54 -7.90 1.87 29.12
N GLY A 55 -7.29 0.71 28.89
CA GLY A 55 -7.38 -0.41 29.84
C GLY A 55 -8.67 -1.22 29.79
N ALA A 56 -9.70 -0.84 29.02
CA ALA A 56 -10.96 -1.58 28.90
C ALA A 56 -10.84 -2.97 28.24
N GLY A 57 -9.64 -3.41 27.91
CA GLY A 57 -9.40 -4.74 27.36
C GLY A 57 -9.74 -4.94 25.88
N LYS A 58 -9.90 -3.87 25.08
CA LYS A 58 -10.22 -3.96 23.65
C LYS A 58 -9.30 -4.94 22.90
N THR A 59 -7.99 -4.81 23.08
CA THR A 59 -7.01 -5.70 22.48
C THR A 59 -7.15 -7.13 22.98
N PHE A 60 -7.37 -7.29 24.28
CA PHE A 60 -7.42 -8.59 24.93
C PHE A 60 -8.70 -9.38 24.60
N TYR A 61 -9.85 -8.74 24.64
CA TYR A 61 -11.13 -9.42 24.44
C TYR A 61 -11.62 -9.47 23.00
N GLU A 62 -11.12 -8.59 22.13
CA GLU A 62 -11.58 -8.55 20.73
C GLU A 62 -10.48 -8.88 19.75
N VAL A 63 -9.32 -8.20 19.79
CA VAL A 63 -8.31 -8.36 18.75
C VAL A 63 -7.61 -9.73 18.85
N LYS A 64 -7.07 -10.06 20.04
CA LYS A 64 -6.32 -11.30 20.22
C LYS A 64 -7.13 -12.56 19.96
N PRO A 65 -8.35 -12.72 20.49
CA PRO A 65 -9.16 -13.93 20.21
C PRO A 65 -9.50 -14.08 18.72
N ASN A 66 -9.75 -12.96 18.03
CA ASN A 66 -10.01 -12.99 16.60
C ASN A 66 -8.77 -13.38 15.79
N LEU A 67 -7.57 -12.93 16.18
CA LEU A 67 -6.32 -13.35 15.55
C LEU A 67 -6.00 -14.84 15.82
N MET A 68 -6.29 -15.31 17.03
CA MET A 68 -6.03 -16.70 17.42
C MET A 68 -6.86 -17.71 16.65
N GLN A 69 -8.10 -17.35 16.26
CA GLN A 69 -8.98 -18.24 15.50
C GLN A 69 -9.05 -17.94 14.01
N MET A 70 -8.25 -16.97 13.50
CA MET A 70 -8.28 -16.60 12.08
C MET A 70 -7.98 -17.80 11.19
N PRO A 71 -8.83 -18.12 10.22
CA PRO A 71 -8.62 -19.25 9.32
C PRO A 71 -7.48 -18.97 8.34
N HIS A 72 -6.71 -20.01 7.99
CA HIS A 72 -5.50 -19.91 7.15
C HIS A 72 -5.71 -19.30 5.76
N ASN A 73 -6.94 -19.30 5.26
CA ASN A 73 -7.29 -18.70 3.96
C ASN A 73 -7.68 -17.23 4.03
N CYS A 74 -7.55 -16.61 5.20
CA CYS A 74 -7.78 -15.18 5.40
C CYS A 74 -6.47 -14.43 5.60
N SER A 75 -6.21 -13.41 4.77
CA SER A 75 -5.15 -12.44 5.01
C SER A 75 -5.73 -11.23 5.76
N PHE A 76 -4.91 -10.62 6.62
CA PHE A 76 -5.32 -9.44 7.37
C PHE A 76 -4.16 -8.47 7.57
N ILE A 77 -4.50 -7.22 7.84
CA ILE A 77 -3.56 -6.16 8.21
C ILE A 77 -3.93 -5.67 9.59
N CYS A 78 -2.92 -5.51 10.45
CA CYS A 78 -3.10 -5.05 11.81
C CYS A 78 -2.21 -3.84 12.08
N THR A 79 -2.79 -2.75 12.58
CA THR A 79 -2.03 -1.60 13.08
C THR A 79 -1.76 -1.81 14.58
N ASP A 80 -0.47 -1.84 14.95
CA ASP A 80 -0.02 -2.15 16.31
C ASP A 80 0.98 -1.09 16.82
N PRO A 81 0.51 0.11 17.22
CA PRO A 81 1.38 1.21 17.60
C PRO A 81 2.31 0.91 18.78
N LYS A 82 1.98 -0.07 19.59
CA LYS A 82 2.76 -0.48 20.77
C LYS A 82 3.55 -1.78 20.58
N GLY A 83 3.37 -2.46 19.46
CA GLY A 83 3.94 -3.79 19.22
C GLY A 83 3.40 -4.90 20.15
N GLU A 84 2.28 -4.64 20.83
CA GLU A 84 1.71 -5.60 21.80
C GLU A 84 1.10 -6.81 21.11
N ILE A 85 0.46 -6.61 19.97
CA ILE A 85 -0.19 -7.66 19.19
C ILE A 85 0.87 -8.58 18.59
N LEU A 86 1.90 -8.00 17.97
CA LEU A 86 3.01 -8.75 17.40
C LEU A 86 3.72 -9.61 18.47
N ARG A 87 4.03 -9.01 19.62
CA ARG A 87 4.70 -9.75 20.71
C ARG A 87 3.86 -10.89 21.27
N SER A 88 2.53 -10.74 21.35
CA SER A 88 1.66 -11.76 21.94
C SER A 88 1.14 -12.79 20.95
N CYS A 89 0.95 -12.44 19.69
CA CYS A 89 0.32 -13.33 18.70
C CYS A 89 1.25 -13.68 17.51
N GLY A 90 2.33 -12.93 17.30
CA GLY A 90 3.16 -13.07 16.09
C GLY A 90 3.77 -14.45 15.93
N GLN A 91 4.30 -15.06 17.00
CA GLN A 91 4.87 -16.40 16.93
C GLN A 91 3.79 -17.44 16.64
N MET A 92 2.67 -17.39 17.35
CA MET A 92 1.52 -18.27 17.11
C MET A 92 1.03 -18.20 15.66
N LEU A 93 0.95 -17.00 15.08
CA LEU A 93 0.56 -16.83 13.67
C LEU A 93 1.57 -17.50 12.72
N LYS A 94 2.87 -17.37 12.98
CA LYS A 94 3.91 -18.06 12.20
C LYS A 94 3.79 -19.59 12.34
N ASP A 95 3.58 -20.09 13.54
CA ASP A 95 3.41 -21.54 13.82
C ASP A 95 2.16 -22.07 13.12
N ASN A 96 1.14 -21.24 12.96
CA ASN A 96 -0.08 -21.53 12.19
C ASN A 96 0.09 -21.31 10.67
N GLY A 97 1.30 -21.11 10.17
CA GLY A 97 1.61 -21.03 8.74
C GLY A 97 1.37 -19.68 8.08
N TYR A 98 1.12 -18.61 8.85
CA TYR A 98 1.04 -17.26 8.30
C TYR A 98 2.41 -16.71 7.92
N ASN A 99 2.50 -16.07 6.76
CA ASN A 99 3.64 -15.25 6.40
C ASN A 99 3.51 -13.86 7.04
N VAL A 100 4.01 -13.73 8.27
CA VAL A 100 3.92 -12.50 9.05
C VAL A 100 4.97 -11.50 8.56
N LYS A 101 4.53 -10.37 8.04
CA LYS A 101 5.36 -9.24 7.62
C LYS A 101 5.16 -8.07 8.57
N VAL A 102 6.24 -7.42 8.95
CA VAL A 102 6.23 -6.33 9.93
C VAL A 102 6.84 -5.08 9.32
N ILE A 103 6.04 -4.02 9.17
CA ILE A 103 6.56 -2.70 8.82
C ILE A 103 6.75 -1.93 10.12
N ASN A 104 8.02 -1.77 10.53
CA ASN A 104 8.39 -1.09 11.76
C ASN A 104 8.89 0.32 11.44
N LEU A 105 8.06 1.32 11.72
CA LEU A 105 8.38 2.74 11.48
C LEU A 105 9.20 3.38 12.61
N LEU A 106 9.34 2.71 13.76
CA LEU A 106 10.14 3.20 14.89
C LEU A 106 11.60 2.71 14.82
N GLU A 107 11.79 1.44 14.44
CA GLU A 107 13.09 0.79 14.31
C GLU A 107 13.17 0.20 12.90
N MET A 108 13.51 1.04 11.91
CA MET A 108 13.47 0.65 10.49
C MET A 108 14.45 -0.46 10.14
N ASP A 109 15.53 -0.62 10.89
CA ASP A 109 16.49 -1.73 10.78
C ASP A 109 15.87 -3.09 11.10
N LYS A 110 14.78 -3.12 11.87
CA LYS A 110 13.99 -4.31 12.21
C LYS A 110 12.74 -4.49 11.36
N SER A 111 12.56 -3.67 10.33
CA SER A 111 11.40 -3.70 9.44
C SER A 111 11.60 -4.67 8.29
N ASP A 112 10.53 -5.37 7.90
CA ASP A 112 10.48 -6.00 6.57
C ASP A 112 10.50 -4.92 5.48
N CYS A 113 11.20 -5.19 4.39
CA CYS A 113 11.27 -4.29 3.24
C CYS A 113 10.11 -4.52 2.29
N TYR A 114 9.64 -3.41 1.69
CA TYR A 114 8.64 -3.43 0.65
C TYR A 114 9.20 -2.79 -0.63
N ASN A 115 9.20 -3.54 -1.72
CA ASN A 115 9.58 -3.03 -3.02
C ASN A 115 8.36 -2.95 -3.94
N PRO A 116 7.81 -1.76 -4.22
CA PRO A 116 6.62 -1.60 -5.05
C PRO A 116 6.82 -2.05 -6.50
N PHE A 117 8.05 -2.03 -7.02
CA PHE A 117 8.34 -2.50 -8.38
C PHE A 117 8.00 -3.98 -8.58
N SER A 118 8.00 -4.78 -7.52
CA SER A 118 7.60 -6.20 -7.59
C SER A 118 6.11 -6.40 -7.91
N TYR A 119 5.30 -5.36 -7.82
CA TYR A 119 3.85 -5.41 -8.01
C TYR A 119 3.38 -4.67 -9.27
N ILE A 120 4.30 -4.02 -10.01
CA ILE A 120 3.99 -3.37 -11.29
C ILE A 120 3.81 -4.45 -12.36
N ARG A 121 2.65 -4.47 -13.00
CA ARG A 121 2.28 -5.40 -14.07
C ARG A 121 2.02 -4.70 -15.40
N GLU A 122 1.54 -3.48 -15.35
CA GLU A 122 1.16 -2.66 -16.50
C GLU A 122 1.55 -1.18 -16.31
N GLU A 123 1.54 -0.41 -17.38
CA GLU A 123 1.92 1.01 -17.35
C GLU A 123 1.09 1.84 -16.37
N THR A 124 -0.21 1.51 -16.26
CA THR A 124 -1.11 2.21 -15.32
C THR A 124 -0.71 2.04 -13.86
N ASP A 125 -0.01 0.95 -13.50
CA ASP A 125 0.46 0.74 -12.12
C ASP A 125 1.61 1.68 -11.77
N VAL A 126 2.46 2.02 -12.76
CA VAL A 126 3.51 3.05 -12.59
C VAL A 126 2.87 4.39 -12.27
N VAL A 127 1.84 4.79 -13.04
CA VAL A 127 1.12 6.05 -12.80
C VAL A 127 0.47 6.07 -11.43
N LYS A 128 -0.21 4.99 -11.03
CA LYS A 128 -0.81 4.86 -9.68
C LYS A 128 0.24 4.99 -8.57
N LEU A 129 1.39 4.33 -8.74
CA LEU A 129 2.48 4.37 -7.76
C LEU A 129 3.00 5.80 -7.58
N ILE A 130 3.24 6.52 -8.68
CA ILE A 130 3.73 7.89 -8.64
C ILE A 130 2.69 8.84 -8.06
N THR A 131 1.43 8.71 -8.46
CA THR A 131 0.34 9.51 -7.89
C THR A 131 0.25 9.33 -6.38
N ASN A 132 0.35 8.08 -5.90
CA ASN A 132 0.36 7.79 -4.47
C ASN A 132 1.61 8.37 -3.78
N LEU A 133 2.78 8.28 -4.42
CA LEU A 133 4.03 8.82 -3.87
C LEU A 133 3.89 10.34 -3.68
N ILE A 134 3.53 11.08 -4.72
CA ILE A 134 3.36 12.53 -4.68
C ILE A 134 2.31 12.91 -3.63
N SER A 135 1.12 12.29 -3.67
CA SER A 135 0.02 12.63 -2.74
C SER A 135 0.37 12.40 -1.28
N ASN A 136 1.22 11.41 -0.97
CA ASN A 136 1.59 11.09 0.41
C ASN A 136 2.86 11.81 0.89
N THR A 137 3.67 12.37 -0.02
CA THR A 137 4.86 13.14 0.33
C THR A 137 4.62 14.64 0.33
N THR A 138 3.57 15.13 -0.33
CA THR A 138 3.18 16.54 -0.28
C THR A 138 2.64 16.92 1.09
N PRO A 139 3.21 17.92 1.80
CA PRO A 139 2.75 18.31 3.13
C PRO A 139 1.30 18.80 3.10
N LYS A 140 0.49 18.35 4.07
CA LYS A 140 -0.89 18.83 4.22
C LYS A 140 -0.89 20.33 4.53
N GLY A 141 -1.59 21.12 3.72
CA GLY A 141 -1.68 22.58 3.90
C GLY A 141 -0.58 23.38 3.21
N SER A 142 0.30 22.73 2.42
CA SER A 142 1.15 23.45 1.48
C SER A 142 0.26 24.19 0.47
N THR A 143 0.60 25.45 0.16
CA THR A 143 0.00 26.17 -0.97
C THR A 143 0.19 25.29 -2.19
N PRO A 144 -0.87 25.07 -3.01
CA PRO A 144 -0.71 24.34 -4.26
C PRO A 144 0.42 24.97 -5.05
N SER A 145 1.41 24.17 -5.43
CA SER A 145 2.40 24.62 -6.41
C SER A 145 1.66 24.93 -7.72
N ASP A 146 2.26 25.72 -8.57
CA ASP A 146 1.69 25.98 -9.90
C ASP A 146 1.41 24.61 -10.56
N PRO A 147 0.17 24.34 -11.03
CA PRO A 147 -0.22 23.08 -11.67
C PRO A 147 0.71 22.64 -12.79
N PHE A 148 1.42 23.59 -13.37
CA PHE A 148 2.45 23.38 -14.38
C PHE A 148 3.63 22.57 -13.83
N TRP A 149 4.19 22.96 -12.68
CA TRP A 149 5.33 22.29 -12.07
C TRP A 149 4.95 20.90 -11.52
N GLU A 150 3.76 20.76 -10.94
CA GLU A 150 3.26 19.46 -10.48
C GLU A 150 3.15 18.46 -11.65
N LYS A 151 2.69 18.94 -12.80
CA LYS A 151 2.60 18.12 -14.00
C LYS A 151 3.97 17.72 -14.54
N ALA A 152 4.92 18.66 -14.58
CA ALA A 152 6.29 18.41 -15.03
C ALA A 152 6.99 17.41 -14.11
N GLU A 153 6.86 17.56 -12.79
CA GLU A 153 7.39 16.61 -11.80
C GLU A 153 6.80 15.22 -12.00
N GLY A 154 5.47 15.13 -12.18
CA GLY A 154 4.79 13.85 -12.42
C GLY A 154 5.29 13.15 -13.69
N LEU A 155 5.51 13.88 -14.78
CA LEU A 155 6.05 13.34 -16.04
C LEU A 155 7.51 12.89 -15.89
N PHE A 156 8.31 13.67 -15.19
CA PHE A 156 9.70 13.34 -14.92
C PHE A 156 9.84 12.06 -14.09
N LEU A 157 9.08 11.94 -13.01
CA LEU A 157 9.04 10.72 -12.21
C LEU A 157 8.55 9.53 -13.05
N GLN A 158 7.51 9.71 -13.88
CA GLN A 158 7.05 8.65 -14.78
C GLN A 158 8.16 8.17 -15.71
N ALA A 159 8.95 9.08 -16.31
CA ALA A 159 10.05 8.71 -17.17
C ALA A 159 11.07 7.81 -16.45
N ILE A 160 11.47 8.18 -15.23
CA ILE A 160 12.43 7.42 -14.43
C ILE A 160 11.85 6.07 -14.00
N PHE A 161 10.60 6.02 -13.52
CA PHE A 161 9.98 4.79 -13.06
C PHE A 161 9.75 3.81 -14.22
N TYR A 162 9.34 4.28 -15.41
CA TYR A 162 9.26 3.46 -16.60
C TYR A 162 10.62 2.92 -17.00
N TYR A 163 11.66 3.75 -16.96
CA TYR A 163 13.03 3.30 -17.22
C TYR A 163 13.45 2.17 -16.27
N VAL A 164 13.24 2.36 -14.97
CA VAL A 164 13.58 1.33 -13.96
C VAL A 164 12.78 0.04 -14.18
N TRP A 165 11.49 0.16 -14.48
CA TRP A 165 10.64 -1.00 -14.67
C TRP A 165 10.93 -1.78 -15.94
N LEU A 166 11.20 -1.09 -17.06
CA LEU A 166 11.35 -1.73 -18.37
C LEU A 166 12.80 -2.12 -18.68
N GLU A 167 13.75 -1.24 -18.37
CA GLU A 167 15.14 -1.36 -18.84
C GLU A 167 16.11 -1.93 -17.79
N VAL A 168 15.74 -1.85 -16.51
CA VAL A 168 16.62 -2.33 -15.44
C VAL A 168 16.35 -3.80 -15.14
N GLN A 169 17.41 -4.58 -14.85
CA GLN A 169 17.27 -5.98 -14.45
C GLN A 169 16.36 -6.12 -13.21
N PRO A 170 15.50 -7.15 -13.13
CA PRO A 170 14.51 -7.30 -12.05
C PRO A 170 15.08 -7.16 -10.63
N ALA A 171 16.26 -7.70 -10.37
CA ALA A 171 16.92 -7.63 -9.06
C ALA A 171 17.32 -6.19 -8.64
N LYS A 172 17.41 -5.26 -9.58
CA LYS A 172 17.78 -3.86 -9.35
C LYS A 172 16.62 -2.89 -9.51
N ARG A 173 15.40 -3.37 -9.74
CA ARG A 173 14.19 -2.55 -9.82
C ARG A 173 13.74 -2.16 -8.42
N ASN A 174 14.26 -1.06 -7.92
CA ASN A 174 13.99 -0.57 -6.56
C ASN A 174 14.18 0.95 -6.48
N PHE A 175 13.84 1.53 -5.34
CA PHE A 175 14.01 2.97 -5.11
C PHE A 175 15.47 3.44 -5.09
N GLU A 176 16.43 2.59 -4.74
CA GLU A 176 17.85 2.94 -4.83
C GLU A 176 18.24 3.29 -6.26
N THR A 177 17.78 2.50 -7.22
CA THR A 177 18.00 2.75 -8.66
C THR A 177 17.29 4.03 -9.11
N VAL A 178 16.07 4.28 -8.63
CA VAL A 178 15.34 5.54 -8.89
C VAL A 178 16.15 6.73 -8.40
N LEU A 179 16.61 6.72 -7.15
CA LEU A 179 17.40 7.81 -6.56
C LEU A 179 18.72 8.05 -7.31
N LYS A 180 19.36 6.97 -7.76
CA LYS A 180 20.57 7.07 -8.59
C LYS A 180 20.29 7.79 -9.91
N LEU A 181 19.20 7.44 -10.59
CA LEU A 181 18.81 8.10 -11.85
C LEU A 181 18.42 9.56 -11.63
N LEU A 182 17.74 9.87 -10.52
CA LEU A 182 17.46 11.26 -10.12
C LEU A 182 18.76 12.06 -9.95
N GLY A 183 19.78 11.50 -9.32
CA GLY A 183 21.09 12.12 -9.20
C GLY A 183 21.81 12.28 -10.55
N GLU A 184 21.54 11.42 -11.53
CA GLU A 184 22.08 11.53 -12.90
C GLU A 184 21.44 12.68 -13.70
N ALA A 185 20.29 13.21 -13.28
CA ALA A 185 19.63 14.36 -13.90
C ALA A 185 20.31 15.69 -13.55
N GLU A 186 21.16 15.72 -12.53
CA GLU A 186 21.85 16.92 -12.12
C GLU A 186 22.84 17.41 -13.21
N VAL A 187 22.63 18.65 -13.66
CA VAL A 187 23.51 19.30 -14.64
C VAL A 187 24.72 19.89 -13.92
N LYS A 188 25.89 19.31 -14.11
CA LYS A 188 27.13 19.73 -13.44
C LYS A 188 27.77 20.98 -14.06
N GLU A 189 27.55 21.21 -15.33
CA GLU A 189 28.12 22.33 -16.08
C GLU A 189 27.04 22.99 -16.93
N PRO A 190 26.83 24.29 -16.85
CA PRO A 190 25.87 25.00 -17.68
C PRO A 190 26.03 24.71 -19.16
N GLY A 191 24.95 24.37 -19.87
CA GLY A 191 24.96 24.09 -21.30
C GLY A 191 25.40 22.67 -21.69
N LYS A 192 25.74 21.80 -20.73
CA LYS A 192 26.00 20.38 -21.00
C LYS A 192 24.78 19.51 -20.65
N ALA A 193 24.59 18.46 -21.45
CA ALA A 193 23.58 17.44 -21.18
C ALA A 193 23.90 16.70 -19.86
N SER A 194 22.88 16.40 -19.07
CA SER A 194 23.01 15.56 -17.88
C SER A 194 23.32 14.10 -18.29
N LYS A 195 23.75 13.30 -17.34
CA LYS A 195 23.93 11.85 -17.60
C LYS A 195 22.61 11.17 -17.95
N LEU A 196 21.51 11.66 -17.38
CA LEU A 196 20.17 11.15 -17.66
C LEU A 196 19.73 11.49 -19.08
N ASP A 197 20.03 12.73 -19.60
CA ASP A 197 19.78 13.09 -21.00
C ASP A 197 20.47 12.13 -21.96
N VAL A 198 21.75 11.87 -21.72
CA VAL A 198 22.54 10.95 -22.56
C VAL A 198 21.93 9.54 -22.52
N ARG A 199 21.50 9.09 -21.35
CA ARG A 199 20.88 7.79 -21.16
C ARG A 199 19.55 7.67 -21.88
N MET A 200 18.68 8.67 -21.78
CA MET A 200 17.38 8.68 -22.47
C MET A 200 17.53 8.76 -23.99
N LYS A 201 18.48 9.55 -24.46
CA LYS A 201 18.82 9.60 -25.90
C LYS A 201 19.34 8.26 -26.42
N PHE A 202 20.22 7.61 -25.69
CA PHE A 202 20.70 6.28 -26.04
C PHE A 202 19.54 5.25 -26.09
N LEU A 203 18.61 5.32 -25.13
CA LEU A 203 17.43 4.46 -25.14
C LEU A 203 16.54 4.74 -26.35
N GLU A 204 16.33 6.01 -26.72
CA GLU A 204 15.57 6.39 -27.91
C GLU A 204 16.19 5.83 -29.19
N GLU A 205 17.52 5.88 -29.32
CA GLU A 205 18.26 5.41 -30.50
C GLU A 205 18.33 3.87 -30.57
N SER A 206 18.39 3.18 -29.41
CA SER A 206 18.59 1.73 -29.34
C SER A 206 17.31 0.91 -29.24
N SER A 207 16.23 1.51 -28.74
CA SER A 207 14.96 0.81 -28.57
C SER A 207 14.19 0.68 -29.87
N PRO A 208 13.55 -0.48 -30.15
CA PRO A 208 12.63 -0.62 -31.28
C PRO A 208 11.43 0.34 -31.25
N LEU A 209 11.09 0.85 -30.08
CA LEU A 209 10.01 1.81 -29.88
C LEU A 209 10.45 3.27 -30.11
N GLY A 210 11.75 3.55 -30.12
CA GLY A 210 12.30 4.87 -30.32
C GLY A 210 11.70 5.90 -29.37
N ALA A 211 11.28 7.04 -29.91
CA ALA A 211 10.60 8.10 -29.16
C ALA A 211 9.25 7.68 -28.52
N ASN A 212 8.67 6.56 -28.96
CA ASN A 212 7.43 6.02 -28.36
C ASN A 212 7.69 5.13 -27.14
N HIS A 213 8.94 4.86 -26.79
CA HIS A 213 9.25 4.15 -25.56
C HIS A 213 8.69 4.91 -24.35
N PRO A 214 7.93 4.26 -23.42
CA PRO A 214 7.23 4.97 -22.34
C PRO A 214 8.13 5.92 -21.53
N ALA A 215 9.35 5.51 -21.20
CA ALA A 215 10.31 6.35 -20.48
C ALA A 215 10.74 7.58 -21.29
N VAL A 216 11.10 7.37 -22.56
CA VAL A 216 11.55 8.44 -23.48
C VAL A 216 10.43 9.43 -23.74
N LYS A 217 9.22 8.94 -24.02
CA LYS A 217 8.03 9.77 -24.27
C LYS A 217 7.73 10.69 -23.10
N GLN A 218 7.74 10.17 -21.87
CA GLN A 218 7.47 11.01 -20.71
C GLN A 218 8.62 11.98 -20.40
N TYR A 219 9.85 11.57 -20.66
CA TYR A 219 11.00 12.44 -20.52
C TYR A 219 10.95 13.62 -21.49
N ASN A 220 10.69 13.38 -22.77
CA ASN A 220 10.55 14.41 -23.78
C ASN A 220 9.36 15.34 -23.48
N ASN A 221 8.24 14.79 -23.00
CA ASN A 221 7.10 15.59 -22.56
C ASN A 221 7.48 16.49 -21.37
N CYS A 222 8.24 16.01 -20.41
CA CYS A 222 8.72 16.83 -19.28
C CYS A 222 9.59 18.00 -19.78
N LEU A 223 10.51 17.75 -20.72
CA LEU A 223 11.38 18.79 -21.29
C LEU A 223 10.59 19.88 -22.02
N LEU A 224 9.49 19.52 -22.72
CA LEU A 224 8.59 20.52 -23.35
C LEU A 224 7.94 21.46 -22.33
N TYR A 225 7.72 20.99 -21.10
CA TYR A 225 7.21 21.83 -20.01
C TYR A 225 8.32 22.66 -19.32
N THR A 226 9.58 22.30 -19.42
CA THR A 226 10.69 22.98 -18.73
C THR A 226 11.57 23.81 -19.63
N SER A 227 11.40 23.70 -20.94
CA SER A 227 12.10 24.54 -21.91
C SER A 227 11.41 25.89 -22.08
N PRO A 228 12.13 27.05 -22.05
CA PRO A 228 11.57 28.36 -22.25
C PRO A 228 11.00 28.58 -23.67
#